data_1a80578c29efe98aaea421e49c8815da
#
_entry.id   1a80578c29efe98aaea421e49c8815da
#
_cell.length_a   1.000
_cell.length_b   1.000
_cell.length_c   1.000
_cell.angle_alpha   90.00
_cell.angle_beta   90.00
_cell.angle_gamma   90.00
#
_symmetry.space_group_name_H-M   'P 1'
#
loop_
_entity.id
_entity.type
_entity.pdbx_description
1 polymer ?
#
loop_
_entity_poly.entity_id
_entity_poly.type
_entity_poly.pdbx_seq_one_letter_code
_entity_poly.pdbx_strand_id
1 'polypeptide(L)'
;NIVQKYADAAERAIGAGFDMVEIHGGHSYLLDQFLSPLYNKRTDEFGGSYENRARFARLVVEAVRARVGKWVPISFRISADEFIEGGNTLEDTLQLLEYIVPEVDIINVSAAVNDSIQYQIDKCDLPDAWRAYLSESVKKKFGKPVILSGNIRNPQIADDIIAQGKTDFIAIGRGLIADPDWANKARLGETDHIRKCISCNIGCADHRIAKSKPLRCTINPSVIGGEVYKRQKVTRPLHVVVIGAGTAGLETACTAAEVGCTVTVLE
;
A
#
# COMPACT_ATOMS: atom_id res chain seq x y z
N ASN A 1 26.75 -13.09 -3.59
CA ASN A 1 25.90 -12.76 -4.71
C ASN A 1 24.55 -12.24 -4.20
N ILE A 2 24.06 -11.11 -4.77
CA ILE A 2 22.82 -10.45 -4.30
C ILE A 2 21.59 -11.34 -4.56
N VAL A 3 21.52 -12.01 -5.72
CA VAL A 3 20.42 -12.92 -6.07
C VAL A 3 20.24 -13.99 -4.99
N GLN A 4 21.32 -14.58 -4.50
CA GLN A 4 21.24 -15.58 -3.42
C GLN A 4 20.73 -14.99 -2.10
N LYS A 5 21.05 -13.73 -1.80
CA LYS A 5 20.54 -13.06 -0.59
C LYS A 5 19.02 -12.90 -0.61
N TYR A 6 18.41 -12.68 -1.79
CA TYR A 6 16.94 -12.68 -1.93
C TYR A 6 16.37 -14.08 -1.63
N ALA A 7 16.97 -15.13 -2.21
CA ALA A 7 16.55 -16.51 -1.97
C ALA A 7 16.69 -16.91 -0.49
N ASP A 8 17.83 -16.57 0.13
CA ASP A 8 18.08 -16.83 1.55
C ASP A 8 17.10 -16.07 2.47
N ALA A 9 16.71 -14.85 2.08
CA ALA A 9 15.73 -14.05 2.82
C ALA A 9 14.32 -14.66 2.71
N ALA A 10 13.94 -15.11 1.52
CA ALA A 10 12.67 -15.78 1.30
C ALA A 10 12.57 -17.10 2.10
N GLU A 11 13.62 -17.92 2.10
CA GLU A 11 13.69 -19.14 2.89
C GLU A 11 13.51 -18.87 4.39
N ARG A 12 14.21 -17.85 4.93
CA ARG A 12 14.04 -17.44 6.34
C ARG A 12 12.63 -16.96 6.65
N ALA A 13 11.99 -16.22 5.73
CA ALA A 13 10.61 -15.78 5.91
C ALA A 13 9.65 -16.97 6.01
N ILE A 14 9.75 -17.94 5.09
CA ILE A 14 8.91 -19.14 5.13
C ILE A 14 9.22 -19.98 6.34
N GLY A 15 10.50 -20.15 6.72
CA GLY A 15 10.91 -20.83 7.94
C GLY A 15 10.40 -20.16 9.23
N ALA A 16 10.13 -18.84 9.18
CA ALA A 16 9.51 -18.09 10.28
C ALA A 16 7.97 -18.20 10.31
N GLY A 17 7.35 -18.92 9.37
CA GLY A 17 5.90 -19.19 9.35
C GLY A 17 5.09 -18.21 8.47
N PHE A 18 5.73 -17.47 7.58
CA PHE A 18 4.99 -16.69 6.57
C PHE A 18 4.49 -17.61 5.46
N ASP A 19 3.28 -17.38 4.98
CA ASP A 19 2.64 -18.20 3.94
C ASP A 19 3.05 -17.78 2.52
N MET A 20 3.55 -16.57 2.32
CA MET A 20 3.87 -15.96 1.05
C MET A 20 5.03 -14.99 1.18
N VAL A 21 5.76 -14.75 0.08
CA VAL A 21 6.77 -13.69 -0.01
C VAL A 21 6.44 -12.72 -1.13
N GLU A 22 6.75 -11.43 -0.93
CA GLU A 22 6.63 -10.41 -1.97
C GLU A 22 8.01 -9.85 -2.33
N ILE A 23 8.37 -9.91 -3.61
CA ILE A 23 9.58 -9.33 -4.16
C ILE A 23 9.25 -7.92 -4.65
N HIS A 24 9.95 -6.93 -4.10
CA HIS A 24 9.69 -5.53 -4.43
C HIS A 24 10.51 -5.06 -5.63
N GLY A 25 9.84 -4.84 -6.76
CA GLY A 25 10.41 -4.40 -8.03
C GLY A 25 9.94 -3.01 -8.47
N GLY A 26 9.63 -2.10 -7.55
CA GLY A 26 9.17 -0.75 -7.86
C GLY A 26 9.78 0.34 -6.99
N HIS A 27 9.31 1.58 -7.16
CA HIS A 27 9.55 2.74 -6.29
C HIS A 27 11.03 3.15 -6.16
N SER A 28 11.81 3.05 -7.22
CA SER A 28 13.25 3.39 -7.27
C SER A 28 14.14 2.51 -6.37
N TYR A 29 13.62 1.38 -5.85
CA TYR A 29 14.45 0.45 -5.10
C TYR A 29 15.27 -0.45 -6.03
N LEU A 30 16.13 -1.29 -5.48
CA LEU A 30 17.20 -1.96 -6.23
C LEU A 30 16.74 -2.64 -7.54
N LEU A 31 15.67 -3.42 -7.52
CA LEU A 31 15.20 -4.09 -8.74
C LEU A 31 14.63 -3.08 -9.74
N ASP A 32 13.90 -2.09 -9.27
CA ASP A 32 13.36 -1.01 -10.11
C ASP A 32 14.46 -0.21 -10.80
N GLN A 33 15.58 0.03 -10.12
CA GLN A 33 16.75 0.71 -10.71
C GLN A 33 17.35 -0.04 -11.90
N PHE A 34 17.14 -1.35 -11.99
CA PHE A 34 17.50 -2.14 -13.18
C PHE A 34 16.39 -2.11 -14.23
N LEU A 35 15.12 -2.11 -13.82
CA LEU A 35 13.97 -2.12 -14.72
C LEU A 35 13.79 -0.78 -15.44
N SER A 36 13.97 0.34 -14.72
CA SER A 36 13.71 1.68 -15.21
C SER A 36 14.84 2.24 -16.08
N PRO A 37 14.55 2.73 -17.29
CA PRO A 37 15.54 3.40 -18.13
C PRO A 37 15.94 4.78 -17.55
N LEU A 38 15.17 5.31 -16.61
CA LEU A 38 15.51 6.53 -15.89
C LEU A 38 16.81 6.35 -15.09
N TYR A 39 16.97 5.20 -14.44
CA TYR A 39 18.13 4.87 -13.59
C TYR A 39 19.14 3.96 -14.27
N ASN A 40 18.68 3.01 -15.08
CA ASN A 40 19.54 2.03 -15.73
C ASN A 40 20.19 2.58 -17.01
N LYS A 41 21.42 3.04 -16.88
CA LYS A 41 22.26 3.52 -18.01
C LYS A 41 23.33 2.50 -18.43
N ARG A 42 23.18 1.22 -18.02
CA ARG A 42 24.13 0.15 -18.34
C ARG A 42 24.08 -0.21 -19.84
N THR A 43 25.22 -0.65 -20.34
CA THR A 43 25.40 -1.10 -21.73
C THR A 43 25.77 -2.58 -21.83
N ASP A 44 25.80 -3.27 -20.68
CA ASP A 44 26.04 -4.72 -20.61
C ASP A 44 24.73 -5.52 -20.64
N GLU A 45 24.82 -6.80 -20.33
CA GLU A 45 23.68 -7.73 -20.32
C GLU A 45 22.53 -7.40 -19.33
N PHE A 46 22.70 -6.37 -18.49
CA PHE A 46 21.68 -5.89 -17.55
C PHE A 46 21.09 -4.53 -17.96
N GLY A 47 21.38 -3.99 -19.14
CA GLY A 47 20.90 -2.69 -19.58
C GLY A 47 20.46 -2.66 -21.05
N GLY A 48 19.82 -1.56 -21.45
CA GLY A 48 19.32 -1.34 -22.82
C GLY A 48 17.94 -1.96 -23.06
N SER A 49 17.86 -3.15 -23.65
CA SER A 49 16.59 -3.81 -24.01
C SER A 49 15.73 -4.17 -22.80
N TYR A 50 14.42 -4.40 -23.01
CA TYR A 50 13.52 -4.88 -21.96
C TYR A 50 14.02 -6.19 -21.35
N GLU A 51 14.48 -7.14 -22.15
CA GLU A 51 15.03 -8.40 -21.66
C GLU A 51 16.21 -8.18 -20.72
N ASN A 52 17.17 -7.34 -21.12
CA ASN A 52 18.34 -7.06 -20.30
C ASN A 52 17.99 -6.32 -19.01
N ARG A 53 17.12 -5.31 -19.08
CA ARG A 53 16.67 -4.59 -17.89
C ARG A 53 15.88 -5.50 -16.93
N ALA A 54 15.08 -6.42 -17.43
CA ALA A 54 14.33 -7.39 -16.65
C ALA A 54 15.20 -8.54 -16.10
N ARG A 55 16.38 -8.79 -16.67
CA ARG A 55 17.24 -9.94 -16.34
C ARG A 55 17.54 -10.07 -14.86
N PHE A 56 17.87 -8.99 -14.17
CA PHE A 56 18.19 -9.06 -12.74
C PHE A 56 16.96 -9.46 -11.91
N ALA A 57 15.80 -8.85 -12.16
CA ALA A 57 14.56 -9.20 -11.50
C ALA A 57 14.15 -10.65 -11.76
N ARG A 58 14.27 -11.12 -13.01
CA ARG A 58 14.03 -12.51 -13.40
C ARG A 58 14.92 -13.48 -12.62
N LEU A 59 16.24 -13.24 -12.58
CA LEU A 59 17.18 -14.08 -11.83
C LEU A 59 16.85 -14.16 -10.33
N VAL A 60 16.37 -13.04 -9.75
CA VAL A 60 15.93 -13.01 -8.35
C VAL A 60 14.69 -13.88 -8.16
N VAL A 61 13.68 -13.73 -9.02
CA VAL A 61 12.43 -14.51 -8.93
C VAL A 61 12.69 -15.99 -9.11
N GLU A 62 13.48 -16.37 -10.11
CA GLU A 62 13.90 -17.75 -10.38
C GLU A 62 14.65 -18.37 -9.18
N ALA A 63 15.59 -17.63 -8.58
CA ALA A 63 16.34 -18.11 -7.41
C ALA A 63 15.46 -18.25 -6.15
N VAL A 64 14.53 -17.32 -5.95
CA VAL A 64 13.54 -17.43 -4.85
C VAL A 64 12.64 -18.64 -5.09
N ARG A 65 12.08 -18.80 -6.30
CA ARG A 65 11.25 -19.96 -6.67
C ARG A 65 11.98 -21.28 -6.45
N ALA A 66 13.20 -21.38 -6.90
CA ALA A 66 14.03 -22.59 -6.70
C ALA A 66 14.26 -22.91 -5.22
N ARG A 67 14.35 -21.89 -4.36
CA ARG A 67 14.61 -22.05 -2.93
C ARG A 67 13.36 -22.40 -2.13
N VAL A 68 12.23 -21.69 -2.37
CA VAL A 68 11.00 -21.89 -1.57
C VAL A 68 10.08 -22.95 -2.15
N GLY A 69 10.31 -23.38 -3.39
CA GLY A 69 9.51 -24.41 -4.06
C GLY A 69 8.20 -23.88 -4.66
N LYS A 70 7.49 -24.76 -5.37
CA LYS A 70 6.29 -24.39 -6.16
C LYS A 70 5.02 -24.13 -5.33
N TRP A 71 5.01 -24.50 -4.07
CA TRP A 71 3.83 -24.39 -3.21
C TRP A 71 3.77 -23.10 -2.41
N VAL A 72 4.87 -22.35 -2.35
CA VAL A 72 4.91 -21.04 -1.72
C VAL A 72 4.54 -19.98 -2.74
N PRO A 73 3.46 -19.22 -2.55
CA PRO A 73 3.13 -18.13 -3.45
C PRO A 73 4.21 -17.04 -3.45
N ILE A 74 4.56 -16.57 -4.64
CA ILE A 74 5.47 -15.43 -4.83
C ILE A 74 4.68 -14.29 -5.45
N SER A 75 4.60 -13.17 -4.73
CA SER A 75 4.12 -11.90 -5.25
C SER A 75 5.28 -11.09 -5.82
N PHE A 76 5.06 -10.41 -6.94
CA PHE A 76 5.99 -9.41 -7.47
C PHE A 76 5.32 -8.05 -7.49
N ARG A 77 5.88 -7.09 -6.75
CA ARG A 77 5.36 -5.73 -6.71
C ARG A 77 6.12 -4.84 -7.69
N ILE A 78 5.38 -4.12 -8.54
CA ILE A 78 5.95 -3.29 -9.59
C ILE A 78 5.29 -1.91 -9.65
N SER A 79 6.06 -0.89 -10.04
CA SER A 79 5.53 0.40 -10.50
C SER A 79 5.08 0.25 -11.94
N ALA A 80 3.77 0.12 -12.16
CA ALA A 80 3.22 -0.17 -13.48
C ALA A 80 3.32 1.02 -14.46
N ASP A 81 3.42 2.23 -13.93
CA ASP A 81 3.73 3.46 -14.65
C ASP A 81 4.54 4.35 -13.71
N GLU A 82 5.64 4.90 -14.17
CA GLU A 82 6.52 5.74 -13.35
C GLU A 82 6.07 7.21 -13.32
N PHE A 83 5.15 7.60 -14.19
CA PHE A 83 4.60 8.96 -14.29
C PHE A 83 5.65 10.07 -14.36
N ILE A 84 6.74 9.82 -15.09
CA ILE A 84 7.83 10.75 -15.30
C ILE A 84 8.46 10.55 -16.68
N GLU A 85 8.87 11.65 -17.32
CA GLU A 85 9.57 11.60 -18.59
C GLU A 85 10.86 10.78 -18.49
N GLY A 86 11.07 9.88 -19.44
CA GLY A 86 12.22 8.97 -19.45
C GLY A 86 12.12 7.77 -18.51
N GLY A 87 11.03 7.64 -17.76
CA GLY A 87 10.68 6.45 -16.97
C GLY A 87 9.89 5.42 -17.78
N ASN A 88 9.58 4.29 -17.16
CA ASN A 88 8.71 3.27 -17.76
C ASN A 88 7.26 3.76 -17.78
N THR A 89 6.62 3.66 -18.93
CA THR A 89 5.17 3.74 -19.09
C THR A 89 4.52 2.41 -18.76
N LEU A 90 3.18 2.38 -18.71
CA LEU A 90 2.44 1.12 -18.58
C LEU A 90 2.82 0.11 -19.68
N GLU A 91 2.96 0.57 -20.93
CA GLU A 91 3.34 -0.32 -22.04
C GLU A 91 4.73 -0.92 -21.85
N ASP A 92 5.72 -0.11 -21.44
CA ASP A 92 7.08 -0.59 -21.13
C ASP A 92 7.04 -1.64 -20.01
N THR A 93 6.26 -1.38 -18.96
CA THR A 93 6.12 -2.30 -17.82
C THR A 93 5.48 -3.61 -18.23
N LEU A 94 4.49 -3.57 -19.11
CA LEU A 94 3.89 -4.79 -19.65
C LEU A 94 4.90 -5.63 -20.46
N GLN A 95 5.85 -5.01 -21.16
CA GLN A 95 6.94 -5.73 -21.83
C GLN A 95 7.95 -6.32 -20.84
N LEU A 96 8.35 -5.57 -19.82
CA LEU A 96 9.25 -6.05 -18.77
C LEU A 96 8.69 -7.25 -18.00
N LEU A 97 7.40 -7.22 -17.70
CA LEU A 97 6.72 -8.29 -16.96
C LEU A 97 6.69 -9.61 -17.73
N GLU A 98 6.75 -9.62 -19.07
CA GLU A 98 6.82 -10.87 -19.86
C GLU A 98 8.01 -11.76 -19.46
N TYR A 99 9.11 -11.15 -19.05
CA TYR A 99 10.31 -11.87 -18.61
C TYR A 99 10.30 -12.31 -17.14
N ILE A 100 9.41 -11.72 -16.33
CA ILE A 100 9.40 -11.90 -14.86
C ILE A 100 8.26 -12.83 -14.41
N VAL A 101 7.08 -12.65 -15.01
CA VAL A 101 5.81 -13.28 -14.60
C VAL A 101 5.80 -14.83 -14.65
N PRO A 102 6.58 -15.55 -15.47
CA PRO A 102 6.51 -17.01 -15.52
C PRO A 102 6.64 -17.69 -14.14
N GLU A 103 7.49 -17.18 -13.26
CA GLU A 103 7.74 -17.73 -11.91
C GLU A 103 6.98 -17.00 -10.77
N VAL A 104 6.10 -16.05 -11.11
CA VAL A 104 5.31 -15.25 -10.17
C VAL A 104 3.88 -15.76 -10.12
N ASP A 105 3.27 -15.82 -8.94
CA ASP A 105 1.88 -16.25 -8.75
C ASP A 105 0.91 -15.06 -8.68
N ILE A 106 1.34 -13.93 -8.11
CA ILE A 106 0.51 -12.74 -7.88
C ILE A 106 1.30 -11.49 -8.30
N ILE A 107 0.65 -10.54 -8.96
CA ILE A 107 1.27 -9.27 -9.32
C ILE A 107 0.66 -8.15 -8.47
N ASN A 108 1.48 -7.47 -7.67
CA ASN A 108 1.04 -6.31 -6.90
C ASN A 108 1.33 -5.03 -7.69
N VAL A 109 0.29 -4.43 -8.21
CA VAL A 109 0.36 -3.25 -9.06
C VAL A 109 0.35 -1.97 -8.23
N SER A 110 1.48 -1.30 -8.24
CA SER A 110 1.68 0.04 -7.70
C SER A 110 2.01 1.00 -8.85
N ALA A 111 2.48 2.20 -8.52
CA ALA A 111 2.87 3.19 -9.51
C ALA A 111 3.89 4.17 -8.97
N ALA A 112 4.54 4.87 -9.89
CA ALA A 112 5.49 5.96 -9.64
C ALA A 112 6.83 5.53 -9.04
N VAL A 113 7.74 6.45 -9.03
CA VAL A 113 9.09 6.36 -8.48
C VAL A 113 9.34 7.52 -7.52
N ASN A 114 10.50 7.58 -6.87
CA ASN A 114 10.80 8.66 -5.93
C ASN A 114 10.77 10.05 -6.58
N ASP A 115 11.14 10.15 -7.86
CA ASP A 115 11.15 11.39 -8.62
C ASP A 115 9.72 11.84 -9.02
N SER A 116 8.73 10.95 -8.93
CA SER A 116 7.29 11.22 -9.14
C SER A 116 6.47 10.89 -7.90
N ILE A 117 7.00 11.17 -6.71
CA ILE A 117 6.48 10.75 -5.41
C ILE A 117 5.02 11.16 -5.15
N GLN A 118 4.54 12.24 -5.77
CA GLN A 118 3.14 12.69 -5.67
C GLN A 118 2.12 11.69 -6.24
N TYR A 119 2.58 10.76 -7.10
CA TYR A 119 1.80 9.65 -7.64
C TYR A 119 2.13 8.31 -6.97
N GLN A 120 3.24 8.21 -6.26
CA GLN A 120 3.57 7.06 -5.42
C GLN A 120 2.77 7.09 -4.11
N ILE A 121 2.71 8.26 -3.48
CA ILE A 121 1.99 8.51 -2.23
C ILE A 121 0.84 9.48 -2.55
N ASP A 122 -0.26 8.92 -3.03
CA ASP A 122 -1.41 9.69 -3.54
C ASP A 122 -1.79 10.85 -2.63
N LYS A 123 -2.01 12.02 -3.25
CA LYS A 123 -2.50 13.24 -2.59
C LYS A 123 -4.02 13.25 -2.48
N CYS A 124 -4.54 14.19 -1.71
CA CYS A 124 -5.98 14.33 -1.47
C CYS A 124 -6.79 14.74 -2.71
N ASP A 125 -6.17 15.38 -3.68
CA ASP A 125 -6.78 15.83 -4.94
C ASP A 125 -6.91 14.72 -6.00
N LEU A 126 -6.24 13.58 -5.80
CA LEU A 126 -6.41 12.43 -6.67
C LEU A 126 -7.67 11.64 -6.30
N PRO A 127 -8.50 11.25 -7.30
CA PRO A 127 -9.69 10.44 -7.06
C PRO A 127 -9.37 9.10 -6.37
N ASP A 128 -10.37 8.51 -5.73
CA ASP A 128 -10.24 7.15 -5.22
C ASP A 128 -9.99 6.18 -6.37
N ALA A 129 -9.06 5.26 -6.15
CA ALA A 129 -8.70 4.19 -7.10
C ALA A 129 -8.37 4.68 -8.53
N TRP A 130 -7.93 5.93 -8.71
CA TRP A 130 -7.68 6.58 -10.01
C TRP A 130 -6.79 5.75 -10.94
N ARG A 131 -5.93 4.91 -10.40
CA ARG A 131 -5.00 4.05 -11.16
C ARG A 131 -5.46 2.60 -11.33
N ALA A 132 -6.75 2.30 -11.10
CA ALA A 132 -7.28 0.95 -11.28
C ALA A 132 -7.09 0.39 -12.69
N TYR A 133 -6.99 1.26 -13.71
CA TYR A 133 -6.71 0.88 -15.09
C TYR A 133 -5.34 0.18 -15.26
N LEU A 134 -4.35 0.50 -14.39
CA LEU A 134 -3.05 -0.15 -14.41
C LEU A 134 -3.18 -1.65 -14.05
N SER A 135 -3.90 -1.95 -12.96
CA SER A 135 -4.14 -3.33 -12.55
C SER A 135 -5.00 -4.09 -13.56
N GLU A 136 -6.02 -3.44 -14.12
CA GLU A 136 -6.86 -4.00 -15.17
C GLU A 136 -6.02 -4.43 -16.40
N SER A 137 -5.11 -3.58 -16.85
CA SER A 137 -4.24 -3.84 -18.00
C SER A 137 -3.28 -5.01 -17.73
N VAL A 138 -2.66 -5.05 -16.54
CA VAL A 138 -1.79 -6.15 -16.12
C VAL A 138 -2.58 -7.46 -16.04
N LYS A 139 -3.76 -7.44 -15.41
CA LYS A 139 -4.63 -8.62 -15.29
C LYS A 139 -5.06 -9.15 -16.64
N LYS A 140 -5.50 -8.27 -17.56
CA LYS A 140 -5.92 -8.66 -18.91
C LYS A 140 -4.77 -9.31 -19.70
N LYS A 141 -3.56 -8.78 -19.58
CA LYS A 141 -2.41 -9.30 -20.34
C LYS A 141 -1.93 -10.64 -19.81
N PHE A 142 -1.82 -10.82 -18.50
CA PHE A 142 -1.15 -11.99 -17.92
C PHE A 142 -2.10 -13.05 -17.36
N GLY A 143 -3.37 -12.74 -17.13
CA GLY A 143 -4.36 -13.68 -16.59
C GLY A 143 -4.04 -14.19 -15.18
N LYS A 144 -3.12 -13.54 -14.47
CA LYS A 144 -2.74 -13.88 -13.09
C LYS A 144 -3.52 -13.04 -12.08
N PRO A 145 -3.66 -13.51 -10.83
CA PRO A 145 -4.20 -12.70 -9.75
C PRO A 145 -3.43 -11.39 -9.58
N VAL A 146 -4.16 -10.29 -9.40
CA VAL A 146 -3.59 -8.95 -9.27
C VAL A 146 -4.04 -8.28 -7.99
N ILE A 147 -3.14 -7.61 -7.32
CA ILE A 147 -3.40 -6.73 -6.18
C ILE A 147 -3.32 -5.28 -6.67
N LEU A 148 -4.37 -4.49 -6.43
CA LEU A 148 -4.35 -3.05 -6.67
C LEU A 148 -3.99 -2.31 -5.38
N SER A 149 -3.02 -1.41 -5.46
CA SER A 149 -2.69 -0.47 -4.39
C SER A 149 -2.89 0.97 -4.84
N GLY A 150 -3.40 1.83 -3.97
CA GLY A 150 -3.47 3.28 -4.18
C GLY A 150 -4.83 3.90 -3.96
N ASN A 151 -4.88 4.81 -3.01
CA ASN A 151 -5.98 5.72 -2.68
C ASN A 151 -7.38 5.07 -2.59
N ILE A 152 -7.45 3.85 -2.07
CA ILE A 152 -8.72 3.16 -1.84
C ILE A 152 -9.15 3.45 -0.41
N ARG A 153 -10.15 4.34 -0.27
CA ARG A 153 -10.59 4.91 1.02
C ARG A 153 -11.98 4.46 1.43
N ASN A 154 -12.74 3.87 0.48
CA ASN A 154 -14.12 3.47 0.68
C ASN A 154 -14.28 1.98 0.33
N PRO A 155 -14.91 1.13 1.20
CA PRO A 155 -15.20 -0.27 0.90
C PRO A 155 -16.02 -0.48 -0.37
N GLN A 156 -17.02 0.37 -0.62
CA GLN A 156 -17.85 0.24 -1.82
C GLN A 156 -17.03 0.36 -3.11
N ILE A 157 -16.08 1.32 -3.15
CA ILE A 157 -15.17 1.47 -4.30
C ILE A 157 -14.29 0.22 -4.48
N ALA A 158 -13.84 -0.38 -3.37
CA ALA A 158 -13.06 -1.61 -3.42
C ALA A 158 -13.87 -2.77 -4.02
N ASP A 159 -15.11 -2.94 -3.58
CA ASP A 159 -16.03 -3.97 -4.09
C ASP A 159 -16.37 -3.74 -5.57
N ASP A 160 -16.65 -2.49 -5.96
CA ASP A 160 -16.99 -2.13 -7.34
C ASP A 160 -15.84 -2.46 -8.30
N ILE A 161 -14.60 -2.19 -7.93
CA ILE A 161 -13.42 -2.46 -8.75
C ILE A 161 -13.21 -3.97 -8.92
N ILE A 162 -13.40 -4.75 -7.85
CA ILE A 162 -13.31 -6.21 -7.90
C ILE A 162 -14.45 -6.77 -8.76
N ALA A 163 -15.69 -6.32 -8.55
CA ALA A 163 -16.85 -6.74 -9.32
C ALA A 163 -16.72 -6.43 -10.83
N GLN A 164 -16.05 -5.31 -11.18
CA GLN A 164 -15.72 -4.96 -12.56
C GLN A 164 -14.56 -5.79 -13.15
N GLY A 165 -13.95 -6.67 -12.37
CA GLY A 165 -12.85 -7.52 -12.82
C GLY A 165 -11.52 -6.79 -13.02
N LYS A 166 -11.36 -5.57 -12.50
CA LYS A 166 -10.14 -4.76 -12.67
C LYS A 166 -8.99 -5.22 -11.79
N THR A 167 -9.28 -5.90 -10.70
CA THR A 167 -8.31 -6.50 -9.79
C THR A 167 -8.94 -7.68 -9.06
N ASP A 168 -8.13 -8.49 -8.37
CA ASP A 168 -8.62 -9.60 -7.53
C ASP A 168 -8.52 -9.26 -6.05
N PHE A 169 -7.54 -8.43 -5.67
CA PHE A 169 -7.27 -8.03 -4.30
C PHE A 169 -7.00 -6.52 -4.21
N ILE A 170 -7.24 -5.98 -3.02
CA ILE A 170 -7.01 -4.56 -2.70
C ILE A 170 -5.97 -4.45 -1.59
N ALA A 171 -4.96 -3.62 -1.78
CA ALA A 171 -3.98 -3.29 -0.76
C ALA A 171 -4.33 -1.93 -0.11
N ILE A 172 -4.58 -1.95 1.20
CA ILE A 172 -4.92 -0.76 1.98
C ILE A 172 -3.80 -0.46 2.96
N GLY A 173 -3.09 0.65 2.79
CA GLY A 173 -2.02 1.10 3.69
C GLY A 173 -2.49 2.21 4.62
N ARG A 174 -2.57 3.44 4.12
CA ARG A 174 -2.94 4.62 4.92
C ARG A 174 -4.36 4.56 5.49
N GLY A 175 -5.26 3.84 4.83
CA GLY A 175 -6.59 3.55 5.35
C GLY A 175 -6.54 2.83 6.70
N LEU A 176 -5.67 1.82 6.84
CA LEU A 176 -5.47 1.08 8.10
C LEU A 176 -4.72 1.88 9.16
N ILE A 177 -3.90 2.86 8.77
CA ILE A 177 -3.33 3.84 9.73
C ILE A 177 -4.43 4.75 10.30
N ALA A 178 -5.35 5.17 9.45
CA ALA A 178 -6.49 5.99 9.86
C ALA A 178 -7.49 5.22 10.72
N ASP A 179 -7.77 3.98 10.34
CA ASP A 179 -8.68 3.08 11.05
C ASP A 179 -8.17 1.64 10.99
N PRO A 180 -7.59 1.11 12.08
CA PRO A 180 -7.11 -0.27 12.13
C PRO A 180 -8.21 -1.31 11.90
N ASP A 181 -9.45 -0.99 12.23
CA ASP A 181 -10.62 -1.86 12.08
C ASP A 181 -11.33 -1.72 10.72
N TRP A 182 -10.73 -1.01 9.78
CA TRP A 182 -11.32 -0.74 8.47
C TRP A 182 -11.93 -1.98 7.81
N ALA A 183 -11.16 -3.07 7.74
CA ALA A 183 -11.60 -4.31 7.09
C ALA A 183 -12.74 -5.00 7.87
N ASN A 184 -12.70 -4.99 9.22
CA ASN A 184 -13.75 -5.55 10.05
C ASN A 184 -15.06 -4.74 9.91
N LYS A 185 -14.98 -3.42 9.96
CA LYS A 185 -16.14 -2.53 9.75
C LYS A 185 -16.72 -2.70 8.36
N ALA A 186 -15.88 -2.79 7.32
CA ALA A 186 -16.33 -3.07 5.96
C ALA A 186 -17.10 -4.40 5.88
N ARG A 187 -16.54 -5.47 6.47
CA ARG A 187 -17.18 -6.80 6.50
C ARG A 187 -18.51 -6.83 7.25
N LEU A 188 -18.67 -5.99 8.26
CA LEU A 188 -19.90 -5.89 9.07
C LEU A 188 -20.93 -4.91 8.48
N GLY A 189 -20.62 -4.20 7.40
CA GLY A 189 -21.49 -3.17 6.83
C GLY A 189 -21.45 -1.84 7.59
N GLU A 190 -20.54 -1.67 8.53
CA GLU A 190 -20.39 -0.47 9.38
C GLU A 190 -19.54 0.63 8.69
N THR A 191 -19.77 0.84 7.39
CA THR A 191 -18.94 1.71 6.56
C THR A 191 -18.91 3.17 6.99
N ASP A 192 -20.02 3.65 7.59
CA ASP A 192 -20.12 5.02 8.11
C ASP A 192 -19.30 5.22 9.38
N HIS A 193 -18.95 4.15 10.08
CA HIS A 193 -18.08 4.17 11.25
C HIS A 193 -16.59 4.09 10.89
N ILE A 194 -16.24 3.94 9.61
CA ILE A 194 -14.85 3.94 9.16
C ILE A 194 -14.27 5.35 9.18
N ARG A 195 -13.17 5.52 9.90
CA ARG A 195 -12.37 6.73 9.89
C ARG A 195 -11.57 6.82 8.59
N LYS A 196 -12.15 7.44 7.56
CA LYS A 196 -11.60 7.48 6.20
C LYS A 196 -10.31 8.29 6.15
N CYS A 197 -9.25 7.73 5.56
CA CYS A 197 -8.02 8.46 5.29
C CYS A 197 -8.30 9.65 4.36
N ILE A 198 -7.85 10.86 4.75
CA ILE A 198 -8.03 12.08 3.96
C ILE A 198 -6.85 12.35 3.00
N SER A 199 -5.91 11.43 2.88
CA SER A 199 -4.71 11.51 2.03
C SER A 199 -3.89 12.80 2.19
N CYS A 200 -3.87 13.36 3.41
CA CYS A 200 -3.13 14.60 3.73
C CYS A 200 -1.62 14.41 3.77
N ASN A 201 -1.13 13.19 3.92
CA ASN A 201 0.28 12.80 4.01
C ASN A 201 1.10 13.42 5.16
N ILE A 202 0.52 14.28 6.00
CA ILE A 202 1.21 15.09 7.02
C ILE A 202 1.83 14.22 8.12
N GLY A 203 1.02 13.38 8.78
CA GLY A 203 1.47 12.59 9.94
C GLY A 203 2.13 11.26 9.58
N CYS A 204 1.81 10.71 8.42
CA CYS A 204 2.37 9.44 7.95
C CYS A 204 3.59 9.64 7.03
N ALA A 205 3.38 10.05 5.79
CA ALA A 205 4.45 10.14 4.80
C ALA A 205 5.48 11.22 5.13
N ASP A 206 5.06 12.47 5.40
CA ASP A 206 5.98 13.57 5.71
C ASP A 206 6.78 13.30 7.01
N HIS A 207 6.09 12.86 8.08
CA HIS A 207 6.80 12.53 9.31
C HIS A 207 7.80 11.39 9.12
N ARG A 208 7.40 10.30 8.45
CA ARG A 208 8.22 9.10 8.33
C ARG A 208 9.33 9.25 7.29
N ILE A 209 8.99 9.79 6.10
CA ILE A 209 9.90 9.84 4.95
C ILE A 209 10.75 11.11 4.98
N ALA A 210 10.11 12.29 5.03
CA ALA A 210 10.85 13.55 4.93
C ALA A 210 11.52 13.97 6.25
N LYS A 211 10.94 13.64 7.40
CA LYS A 211 11.42 14.11 8.72
C LYS A 211 12.03 13.04 9.61
N SER A 212 12.02 11.76 9.20
CA SER A 212 12.51 10.63 10.00
C SER A 212 11.93 10.61 11.44
N LYS A 213 10.68 11.02 11.60
CA LYS A 213 9.95 11.06 12.87
C LYS A 213 9.02 9.86 12.99
N PRO A 214 8.57 9.51 14.20
CA PRO A 214 7.55 8.49 14.40
C PRO A 214 6.29 8.79 13.59
N LEU A 215 5.69 7.73 13.03
CA LEU A 215 4.45 7.80 12.27
C LEU A 215 3.32 8.37 13.13
N ARG A 216 2.53 9.28 12.57
CA ARG A 216 1.30 9.83 13.15
C ARG A 216 0.19 9.87 12.11
N CYS A 217 -1.02 10.09 12.57
CA CYS A 217 -2.16 10.34 11.69
C CYS A 217 -2.92 11.59 12.14
N THR A 218 -3.31 12.42 11.19
CA THR A 218 -4.07 13.66 11.47
C THR A 218 -5.44 13.36 12.06
N ILE A 219 -6.05 12.26 11.64
CA ILE A 219 -7.42 11.88 12.04
C ILE A 219 -7.47 10.67 13.00
N ASN A 220 -6.33 10.06 13.32
CA ASN A 220 -6.26 8.97 14.29
C ASN A 220 -5.19 9.26 15.34
N PRO A 221 -5.55 9.81 16.50
CA PRO A 221 -4.59 10.13 17.54
C PRO A 221 -3.97 8.89 18.20
N SER A 222 -4.61 7.72 18.06
CA SER A 222 -4.18 6.48 18.74
C SER A 222 -3.02 5.76 18.03
N VAL A 223 -2.56 6.23 16.87
CA VAL A 223 -1.52 5.56 16.05
C VAL A 223 -0.20 5.31 16.80
N ILE A 224 0.17 6.18 17.73
CA ILE A 224 1.43 6.06 18.49
C ILE A 224 1.21 5.58 19.92
N GLY A 225 0.02 5.81 20.45
CA GLY A 225 -0.19 5.69 21.88
C GLY A 225 -0.47 4.28 22.38
N GLY A 226 -0.75 3.34 21.50
CA GLY A 226 -1.08 1.97 21.90
C GLY A 226 -2.09 1.94 23.06
N GLU A 227 -1.75 1.24 24.13
CA GLU A 227 -2.60 1.08 25.32
C GLU A 227 -2.94 2.42 26.03
N VAL A 228 -2.03 3.43 25.96
CA VAL A 228 -2.24 4.74 26.61
C VAL A 228 -3.45 5.47 26.02
N TYR A 229 -3.78 5.22 24.75
CA TYR A 229 -4.93 5.82 24.07
C TYR A 229 -6.14 4.88 24.00
N LYS A 230 -6.09 3.71 24.63
CA LYS A 230 -7.28 2.87 24.74
C LYS A 230 -8.30 3.58 25.63
N ARG A 231 -9.44 3.92 25.04
CA ARG A 231 -10.56 4.54 25.74
C ARG A 231 -11.20 3.50 26.66
N GLN A 232 -10.97 3.64 27.95
CA GLN A 232 -11.57 2.78 28.97
C GLN A 232 -12.85 3.45 29.52
N LYS A 233 -13.87 2.64 29.83
CA LYS A 233 -15.06 3.13 30.51
C LYS A 233 -14.69 3.73 31.86
N VAL A 234 -15.24 4.92 32.16
CA VAL A 234 -15.03 5.53 33.46
C VAL A 234 -15.78 4.75 34.53
N THR A 235 -15.20 4.65 35.70
CA THR A 235 -15.83 3.98 36.87
C THR A 235 -17.00 4.78 37.42
N ARG A 236 -16.96 6.11 37.26
CA ARG A 236 -18.04 7.03 37.69
C ARG A 236 -18.40 7.94 36.50
N PRO A 237 -19.53 7.69 35.84
CA PRO A 237 -20.01 8.58 34.77
C PRO A 237 -20.24 10.01 35.29
N LEU A 238 -19.83 10.97 34.50
CA LEU A 238 -20.00 12.39 34.73
C LEU A 238 -20.88 13.01 33.65
N HIS A 239 -21.48 14.15 33.94
CA HIS A 239 -22.06 15.00 32.91
C HIS A 239 -20.98 16.00 32.46
N VAL A 240 -20.58 15.89 31.19
CA VAL A 240 -19.52 16.72 30.56
C VAL A 240 -20.20 17.78 29.69
N VAL A 241 -19.91 19.04 29.96
CA VAL A 241 -20.36 20.16 29.11
C VAL A 241 -19.18 20.61 28.26
N VAL A 242 -19.33 20.55 26.95
CA VAL A 242 -18.34 21.00 25.97
C VAL A 242 -18.80 22.31 25.37
N ILE A 243 -17.98 23.36 25.48
CA ILE A 243 -18.25 24.67 24.90
C ILE A 243 -17.46 24.82 23.61
N GLY A 244 -18.18 24.99 22.50
CA GLY A 244 -17.65 25.04 21.14
C GLY A 244 -17.75 23.69 20.42
N ALA A 245 -18.44 23.64 19.26
CA ALA A 245 -18.64 22.45 18.44
C ALA A 245 -17.65 22.37 17.26
N GLY A 246 -16.49 22.99 17.38
CA GLY A 246 -15.38 22.79 16.43
C GLY A 246 -14.79 21.37 16.55
N THR A 247 -13.81 21.04 15.70
CA THR A 247 -13.21 19.70 15.64
C THR A 247 -12.73 19.17 16.99
N ALA A 248 -12.11 20.02 17.80
CA ALA A 248 -11.63 19.64 19.13
C ALA A 248 -12.80 19.37 20.10
N GLY A 249 -13.83 20.23 20.09
CA GLY A 249 -15.01 20.08 20.93
C GLY A 249 -15.80 18.82 20.57
N LEU A 250 -16.05 18.58 19.30
CA LEU A 250 -16.75 17.37 18.83
C LEU A 250 -15.98 16.09 19.17
N GLU A 251 -14.66 16.05 18.99
CA GLU A 251 -13.85 14.87 19.37
C GLU A 251 -13.85 14.66 20.90
N THR A 252 -13.83 15.75 21.68
CA THR A 252 -13.97 15.69 23.15
C THR A 252 -15.33 15.11 23.55
N ALA A 253 -16.40 15.58 22.90
CA ALA A 253 -17.77 15.12 23.18
C ALA A 253 -17.92 13.63 22.85
N CYS A 254 -17.46 13.20 21.67
CA CYS A 254 -17.45 11.79 21.24
C CYS A 254 -16.67 10.93 22.23
N THR A 255 -15.44 11.35 22.58
CA THR A 255 -14.60 10.63 23.53
C THR A 255 -15.27 10.48 24.91
N ALA A 256 -15.85 11.56 25.45
CA ALA A 256 -16.56 11.52 26.72
C ALA A 256 -17.76 10.57 26.68
N ALA A 257 -18.53 10.59 25.60
CA ALA A 257 -19.67 9.68 25.43
C ALA A 257 -19.19 8.20 25.30
N GLU A 258 -18.14 7.95 24.51
CA GLU A 258 -17.56 6.61 24.35
C GLU A 258 -17.09 6.02 25.69
N VAL A 259 -16.51 6.82 26.59
CA VAL A 259 -16.07 6.33 27.89
C VAL A 259 -17.21 6.22 28.92
N GLY A 260 -18.44 6.58 28.55
CA GLY A 260 -19.65 6.37 29.35
C GLY A 260 -20.16 7.61 30.09
N CYS A 261 -19.70 8.80 29.74
CA CYS A 261 -20.24 10.07 30.28
C CYS A 261 -21.49 10.51 29.50
N THR A 262 -22.35 11.31 30.17
CA THR A 262 -23.40 12.10 29.51
C THR A 262 -22.76 13.38 28.97
N VAL A 263 -23.12 13.81 27.77
CA VAL A 263 -22.48 14.97 27.14
C VAL A 263 -23.50 15.98 26.66
N THR A 264 -23.26 17.27 26.96
CA THR A 264 -23.94 18.40 26.35
C THR A 264 -22.92 19.24 25.60
N VAL A 265 -23.20 19.56 24.33
CA VAL A 265 -22.35 20.45 23.50
C VAL A 265 -23.11 21.77 23.35
N LEU A 266 -22.43 22.87 23.61
CA LEU A 266 -22.91 24.25 23.41
C LEU A 266 -22.02 24.89 22.33
N GLU A 267 -22.66 25.49 21.30
CA GLU A 267 -21.99 26.25 20.25
C GLU A 267 -22.22 27.75 20.43
#